data_ca03d7dbe850dfc1a6adcfc8e38e84b9
#
_entry.id   ca03d7dbe850dfc1a6adcfc8e38e84b9
#
_cell.length_a   1.000
_cell.length_b   1.000
_cell.length_c   1.000
_cell.angle_alpha   90.00
_cell.angle_beta   90.00
_cell.angle_gamma   90.00
#
_symmetry.space_group_name_H-M   'P 1'
#
loop_
_entity.id
_entity.type
_entity.pdbx_description
1 polymer ?
#
loop_
_entity_poly.entity_id
_entity_poly.type
_entity_poly.pdbx_seq_one_letter_code
_entity_poly.pdbx_strand_id
1 'polypeptide(L)'
;MEEKKFKRTTVTAALPYANGGVHIGHLAGVYVPADIYVRYLRLKKKDVVFIGGSDEHGVPITIRAKKEGITPQDVCDRYHKIIKESFSEFGISFDV
;
A
#
# COMPACT_ATOMS: atom_id res chain seq x y z
N MET A 1 30.62 -12.41 -14.48
CA MET A 1 29.30 -12.82 -13.96
C MET A 1 28.23 -12.47 -14.98
N GLU A 2 27.47 -13.44 -15.39
CA GLU A 2 26.41 -13.18 -16.37
C GLU A 2 25.25 -12.41 -15.68
N GLU A 3 24.78 -11.36 -16.34
CA GLU A 3 23.62 -10.60 -15.89
C GLU A 3 22.36 -11.42 -16.13
N LYS A 4 21.60 -11.68 -15.07
CA LYS A 4 20.33 -12.39 -15.21
C LYS A 4 19.28 -11.45 -15.79
N LYS A 5 18.66 -11.87 -16.88
CA LYS A 5 17.53 -11.14 -17.49
C LYS A 5 16.23 -11.76 -17.01
N PHE A 6 15.38 -10.94 -16.40
CA PHE A 6 14.06 -11.35 -15.95
C PHE A 6 13.00 -10.84 -16.92
N LYS A 7 12.00 -11.67 -17.19
CA LYS A 7 10.89 -11.28 -18.06
C LYS A 7 9.92 -10.32 -17.34
N ARG A 8 9.75 -10.50 -16.05
CA ARG A 8 8.79 -9.76 -15.24
C ARG A 8 9.37 -9.40 -13.91
N THR A 9 8.90 -8.29 -13.36
CA THR A 9 9.24 -7.85 -12.01
C THR A 9 7.94 -7.63 -11.23
N THR A 10 7.82 -8.27 -10.09
CA THR A 10 6.71 -8.03 -9.16
C THR A 10 7.25 -7.20 -8.00
N VAL A 11 6.63 -6.07 -7.73
CA VAL A 11 7.00 -5.19 -6.62
C VAL A 11 5.88 -5.23 -5.60
N THR A 12 6.22 -5.55 -4.37
CA THR A 12 5.29 -5.54 -3.24
C THR A 12 5.77 -4.55 -2.21
N ALA A 13 4.84 -4.00 -1.44
CA ALA A 13 5.13 -3.14 -0.31
C ALA A 13 4.38 -3.65 0.91
N ALA A 14 4.93 -3.41 2.10
CA ALA A 14 4.26 -3.79 3.34
C ALA A 14 2.86 -3.20 3.39
N LEU A 15 1.87 -4.00 3.77
CA LEU A 15 0.48 -3.56 3.84
C LEU A 15 0.29 -2.59 5.00
N PRO A 16 -0.19 -1.36 4.77
CA PRO A 16 -0.50 -0.47 5.88
C PRO A 16 -1.71 -0.99 6.66
N TYR A 17 -1.67 -0.82 7.98
CA TYR A 17 -2.71 -1.33 8.85
C TYR A 17 -3.95 -0.42 8.83
N ALA A 18 -5.12 -1.01 8.58
CA ALA A 18 -6.38 -0.28 8.44
C ALA A 18 -6.98 0.16 9.80
N ASN A 19 -6.15 0.71 10.68
CA ASN A 19 -6.53 1.23 11.99
C ASN A 19 -6.06 2.68 12.18
N GLY A 20 -5.59 3.31 11.14
CA GLY A 20 -5.11 4.68 11.14
C GLY A 20 -4.73 5.15 9.75
N GLY A 21 -4.42 6.43 9.63
CA GLY A 21 -3.96 7.00 8.38
C GLY A 21 -2.48 6.70 8.11
N VAL A 22 -2.07 6.96 6.89
CA VAL A 22 -0.67 6.88 6.48
C VAL A 22 0.03 8.16 6.90
N HIS A 23 1.22 8.03 7.51
CA HIS A 23 2.02 9.19 7.89
C HIS A 23 3.33 9.23 7.10
N ILE A 24 4.11 10.31 7.30
CA ILE A 24 5.34 10.56 6.53
C ILE A 24 6.37 9.43 6.66
N GLY A 25 6.43 8.77 7.81
CA GLY A 25 7.31 7.61 8.01
C GLY A 25 6.96 6.44 7.11
N HIS A 26 5.68 6.16 6.93
CA HIS A 26 5.21 5.13 5.99
C HIS A 26 5.60 5.50 4.56
N LEU A 27 5.36 6.75 4.17
CA LEU A 27 5.60 7.22 2.81
C LEU A 27 7.10 7.22 2.49
N ALA A 28 7.91 7.82 3.35
CA ALA A 28 9.35 7.96 3.11
C ALA A 28 10.09 6.63 3.23
N GLY A 29 9.65 5.74 4.13
CA GLY A 29 10.33 4.48 4.40
C GLY A 29 10.00 3.36 3.41
N VAL A 30 8.78 3.34 2.87
CA VAL A 30 8.31 2.19 2.08
C VAL A 30 7.69 2.62 0.75
N TYR A 31 6.63 3.42 0.79
CA TYR A 31 5.74 3.59 -0.38
C TYR A 31 6.31 4.49 -1.46
N VAL A 32 6.93 5.59 -1.10
CA VAL A 32 7.58 6.48 -2.08
C VAL A 32 8.79 5.81 -2.72
N PRO A 33 9.70 5.15 -1.97
CA PRO A 33 10.79 4.41 -2.61
C PRO A 33 10.31 3.31 -3.56
N ALA A 34 9.29 2.55 -3.18
CA ALA A 34 8.72 1.51 -4.04
C ALA A 34 8.12 2.11 -5.32
N ASP A 35 7.39 3.21 -5.18
CA ASP A 35 6.77 3.93 -6.30
C ASP A 35 7.83 4.47 -7.27
N ILE A 36 8.90 5.05 -6.75
CA ILE A 36 10.01 5.55 -7.58
C ILE A 36 10.61 4.40 -8.41
N TYR A 37 10.86 3.27 -7.78
CA TYR A 37 11.40 2.10 -8.47
C TYR A 37 10.46 1.59 -9.56
N VAL A 38 9.16 1.50 -9.25
CA VAL A 38 8.15 1.08 -10.23
C VAL A 38 8.05 2.05 -11.39
N ARG A 39 8.06 3.36 -11.13
CA ARG A 39 8.05 4.38 -12.18
C ARG A 39 9.27 4.27 -13.08
N TYR A 40 10.43 4.02 -12.50
CA TYR A 40 11.65 3.79 -13.26
C TYR A 40 11.50 2.60 -14.21
N LEU A 41 10.98 1.48 -13.69
CA LEU A 41 10.75 0.29 -14.52
C LEU A 41 9.73 0.53 -15.63
N ARG A 42 8.66 1.27 -15.33
CA ARG A 42 7.64 1.63 -16.32
C ARG A 42 8.21 2.52 -17.42
N LEU A 43 9.03 3.50 -17.06
CA LEU A 43 9.72 4.36 -18.03
C LEU A 43 10.65 3.58 -18.93
N LYS A 44 11.28 2.55 -18.43
CA LYS A 44 12.13 1.64 -19.22
C LYS A 44 11.33 0.62 -20.01
N LYS A 45 10.01 0.69 -19.95
CA LYS A 45 9.08 -0.23 -20.61
C LYS A 45 9.32 -1.70 -20.21
N LYS A 46 9.66 -1.90 -18.93
CA LYS A 46 9.77 -3.23 -18.35
C LYS A 46 8.38 -3.75 -17.97
N ASP A 47 8.22 -5.07 -17.99
CA ASP A 47 7.00 -5.71 -17.50
C ASP A 47 7.05 -5.73 -15.96
N VAL A 48 6.30 -4.84 -15.34
CA VAL A 48 6.28 -4.68 -13.88
C VAL A 48 4.84 -4.69 -13.37
N VAL A 49 4.63 -5.40 -12.26
CA VAL A 49 3.36 -5.39 -11.54
C VAL A 49 3.63 -4.85 -10.13
N PHE A 50 2.90 -3.82 -9.76
CA PHE A 50 2.96 -3.24 -8.42
C PHE A 50 1.71 -3.61 -7.64
N ILE A 51 1.90 -4.39 -6.57
CA ILE A 51 0.82 -4.93 -5.75
C ILE A 51 0.76 -4.15 -4.43
N GLY A 52 -0.43 -3.63 -4.12
CA GLY A 52 -0.69 -2.95 -2.87
C GLY A 52 -1.92 -3.50 -2.18
N GLY A 53 -2.13 -3.07 -0.96
CA GLY A 53 -3.31 -3.46 -0.19
C GLY A 53 -3.24 -2.86 1.20
N SER A 54 -4.19 -3.20 2.05
CA SER A 54 -4.19 -2.83 3.45
C SER A 54 -4.37 -4.06 4.32
N ASP A 55 -3.74 -4.05 5.50
CA ASP A 55 -3.93 -5.10 6.50
C ASP A 55 -5.19 -4.77 7.31
N GLU A 56 -6.24 -5.56 7.12
CA GLU A 56 -7.57 -5.29 7.64
C GLU A 56 -7.99 -6.23 8.77
N HIS A 57 -7.06 -6.99 9.33
CA HIS A 57 -7.35 -7.96 10.38
C HIS A 57 -6.60 -7.62 11.67
N GLY A 58 -7.21 -7.97 12.80
CA GLY A 58 -6.55 -7.89 14.10
C GLY A 58 -7.39 -7.29 15.21
N VAL A 59 -6.96 -7.53 16.44
CA VAL A 59 -7.64 -7.11 17.67
C VAL A 59 -7.79 -5.59 17.79
N PRO A 60 -6.79 -4.75 17.44
CA PRO A 60 -6.95 -3.30 17.55
C PRO A 60 -8.14 -2.74 16.76
N ILE A 61 -8.45 -3.31 15.60
CA ILE A 61 -9.62 -2.91 14.81
C ILE A 61 -10.92 -3.23 15.57
N THR A 62 -11.00 -4.39 16.17
CA THR A 62 -12.15 -4.82 16.98
C THR A 62 -12.34 -3.90 18.19
N ILE A 63 -11.25 -3.54 18.86
CA ILE A 63 -11.29 -2.65 20.04
C ILE A 63 -11.79 -1.25 19.62
N ARG A 64 -11.27 -0.71 18.53
CA ARG A 64 -11.70 0.59 18.00
C ARG A 64 -13.19 0.58 17.65
N ALA A 65 -13.63 -0.48 16.98
CA ALA A 65 -15.03 -0.63 16.59
C ALA A 65 -15.95 -0.61 17.83
N LYS A 66 -15.58 -1.31 18.89
CA LYS A 66 -16.35 -1.30 20.16
C LYS A 66 -16.40 0.09 20.80
N LYS A 67 -15.27 0.81 20.80
CA LYS A 67 -15.21 2.17 21.38
C LYS A 67 -16.11 3.16 20.63
N GLU A 68 -16.19 3.01 19.32
CA GLU A 68 -16.96 3.92 18.45
C GLU A 68 -18.41 3.45 18.24
N GLY A 69 -18.77 2.26 18.70
CA GLY A 69 -20.11 1.71 18.52
C GLY A 69 -20.43 1.34 17.07
N ILE A 70 -19.44 0.95 16.30
CA ILE A 70 -19.56 0.54 14.90
C ILE A 70 -19.00 -0.86 14.71
N THR A 71 -19.18 -1.41 13.51
CA THR A 71 -18.65 -2.75 13.20
C THR A 71 -17.15 -2.70 12.85
N PRO A 72 -16.40 -3.80 13.05
CA PRO A 72 -15.02 -3.88 12.55
C PRO A 72 -14.90 -3.59 11.06
N GLN A 73 -15.87 -4.02 10.26
CA GLN A 73 -15.88 -3.74 8.82
C GLN A 73 -15.97 -2.25 8.54
N ASP A 74 -16.76 -1.50 9.32
CA ASP A 74 -16.86 -0.04 9.18
C ASP A 74 -15.53 0.64 9.44
N VAL A 75 -14.76 0.17 10.43
CA VAL A 75 -13.42 0.69 10.73
C VAL A 75 -12.48 0.43 9.54
N CYS A 76 -12.47 -0.80 9.04
CA CYS A 76 -11.65 -1.18 7.90
C CYS A 76 -11.96 -0.34 6.66
N ASP A 77 -13.24 -0.19 6.33
CA ASP A 77 -13.69 0.58 5.16
C ASP A 77 -13.26 2.04 5.24
N ARG A 78 -13.41 2.64 6.43
CA ARG A 78 -13.00 4.03 6.67
C ARG A 78 -11.51 4.23 6.41
N TYR A 79 -10.67 3.43 7.04
CA TYR A 79 -9.22 3.60 6.93
C TYR A 79 -8.68 3.11 5.60
N HIS A 80 -9.26 2.08 5.01
CA HIS A 80 -8.92 1.66 3.65
C HIS A 80 -9.10 2.82 2.66
N LYS A 81 -10.22 3.51 2.76
CA LYS A 81 -10.52 4.67 1.91
C LYS A 81 -9.50 5.79 2.11
N ILE A 82 -9.18 6.13 3.37
CA ILE A 82 -8.18 7.16 3.69
C ILE A 82 -6.82 6.79 3.13
N ILE A 83 -6.38 5.56 3.32
CA ILE A 83 -5.09 5.05 2.82
C ILE A 83 -5.05 5.11 1.30
N LYS A 84 -6.09 4.63 0.64
CA LYS A 84 -6.21 4.64 -0.81
C LYS A 84 -6.14 6.06 -1.40
N GLU A 85 -6.87 6.99 -0.79
CA GLU A 85 -6.87 8.39 -1.21
C GLU A 85 -5.50 9.04 -1.00
N SER A 86 -4.84 8.74 0.12
CA SER A 86 -3.51 9.24 0.41
C SER A 86 -2.50 8.81 -0.65
N PHE A 87 -2.49 7.54 -1.04
CA PHE A 87 -1.62 7.05 -2.09
C PHE A 87 -1.92 7.71 -3.44
N SER A 88 -3.21 7.88 -3.75
CA SER A 88 -3.63 8.56 -4.99
C SER A 88 -3.15 10.00 -5.04
N GLU A 89 -3.21 10.73 -3.94
CA GLU A 89 -2.72 12.11 -3.84
C GLU A 89 -1.22 12.22 -4.08
N PHE A 90 -0.45 11.20 -3.69
CA PHE A 90 0.98 11.12 -3.99
C PHE A 90 1.28 10.62 -5.40
N GLY A 91 0.25 10.31 -6.18
CA GLY A 91 0.42 9.79 -7.53
C GLY A 91 0.92 8.34 -7.57
N ILE A 92 0.81 7.62 -6.45
CA ILE A 92 1.20 6.21 -6.38
C ILE A 92 0.07 5.38 -7.00
N SER A 93 0.40 4.60 -8.03
CA SER A 93 -0.59 3.76 -8.70
C SER A 93 -0.19 2.29 -8.63
N PHE A 94 -1.03 1.50 -7.98
CA PHE A 94 -0.90 0.05 -7.91
C PHE A 94 -1.63 -0.60 -9.09
N ASP A 95 -1.13 -1.73 -9.54
CA ASP A 95 -1.78 -2.52 -10.60
C ASP A 95 -2.82 -3.48 -10.02
N VAL A 96 -2.61 -3.88 -8.78
CA VAL A 96 -3.53 -4.77 -8.06
C VAL A 96 -3.74 -4.24 -6.65
#